data_609b025497afb5aaaa7519d3b31f153c
#
_entry.id   609b025497afb5aaaa7519d3b31f153c
#
_cell.length_a   1.000
_cell.length_b   1.000
_cell.length_c   1.000
_cell.angle_alpha   90.00
_cell.angle_beta   90.00
_cell.angle_gamma   90.00
#
_symmetry.space_group_name_H-M   'P 1'
#
loop_
_entity.id
_entity.type
_entity.pdbx_description
1 polymer ?
#
loop_
_entity_poly.entity_id
_entity_poly.type
_entity_poly.pdbx_seq_one_letter_code
_entity_poly.pdbx_strand_id
1 'polypeptide(L)'
;MSEETWDRVLGDIFAAMDRDAAAEGQLIAIAPQLSDEQILRAWAYLAHDDALRWRARSALAHEALRRVVGRSGRDGRGTAAVRQLASTLGVAAGRVYHLAQIHAVIAGGDGGGDGVDAGIIEVLPEMAWYDEALAAPDPAAALDYAADQVTAGRPYSPADLRRDVRTVAAARGGPVRARPPSPQVRLRVTRRDGSHWPAGDAVAFDLVDIAAIEVDTPWGKAILAIDGQGHINADVQQEG
;
A
#
# COMPACT_ATOMS: atom_id res chain seq x y z
N MET A 1 -8.26 -28.14 16.07
CA MET A 1 -9.58 -28.05 15.41
C MET A 1 -9.46 -28.65 14.04
N SER A 2 -10.51 -29.34 13.53
CA SER A 2 -10.51 -29.86 12.17
C SER A 2 -10.71 -28.74 11.15
N GLU A 3 -10.35 -28.98 9.89
CA GLU A 3 -10.51 -28.01 8.79
C GLU A 3 -11.98 -27.62 8.60
N GLU A 4 -12.88 -28.63 8.65
CA GLU A 4 -14.34 -28.42 8.61
C GLU A 4 -14.87 -27.49 9.72
N THR A 5 -14.26 -27.55 10.91
CA THR A 5 -14.63 -26.69 12.04
C THR A 5 -14.24 -25.23 11.75
N TRP A 6 -13.03 -25.01 11.19
CA TRP A 6 -12.57 -23.68 10.80
C TRP A 6 -13.40 -23.10 9.67
N ASP A 7 -13.80 -23.87 8.68
CA ASP A 7 -14.63 -23.40 7.57
C ASP A 7 -16.02 -22.93 8.07
N ARG A 8 -16.57 -23.63 9.06
CA ARG A 8 -17.81 -23.19 9.71
C ARG A 8 -17.62 -21.88 10.47
N VAL A 9 -16.55 -21.79 11.28
CA VAL A 9 -16.23 -20.55 12.02
C VAL A 9 -16.05 -19.36 11.09
N LEU A 10 -15.35 -19.52 9.97
CA LEU A 10 -15.21 -18.47 8.96
C LEU A 10 -16.55 -18.08 8.34
N GLY A 11 -17.39 -19.06 8.01
CA GLY A 11 -18.73 -18.81 7.48
C GLY A 11 -19.60 -18.01 8.44
N ASP A 12 -19.57 -18.34 9.73
CA ASP A 12 -20.31 -17.62 10.77
C ASP A 12 -19.78 -16.17 10.94
N ILE A 13 -18.45 -15.99 10.93
CA ILE A 13 -17.83 -14.66 10.99
C ILE A 13 -18.24 -13.82 9.78
N PHE A 14 -18.16 -14.35 8.57
CA PHE A 14 -18.55 -13.62 7.36
C PHE A 14 -20.02 -13.20 7.40
N ALA A 15 -20.92 -14.10 7.80
CA ALA A 15 -22.33 -13.79 7.96
C ALA A 15 -22.60 -12.73 9.05
N ALA A 16 -21.74 -12.64 10.06
CA ALA A 16 -21.83 -11.65 11.11
C ALA A 16 -21.23 -10.29 10.69
N MET A 17 -20.18 -10.26 9.86
CA MET A 17 -19.49 -9.04 9.46
C MET A 17 -20.39 -8.02 8.76
N ASP A 18 -21.43 -8.45 8.08
CA ASP A 18 -22.40 -7.55 7.43
C ASP A 18 -23.29 -6.81 8.45
N ARG A 19 -23.32 -7.26 9.70
CA ARG A 19 -24.22 -6.78 10.74
C ARG A 19 -23.52 -6.26 11.98
N ASP A 20 -22.29 -6.69 12.21
CA ASP A 20 -21.55 -6.43 13.45
C ASP A 20 -20.07 -6.19 13.19
N ALA A 21 -19.60 -4.97 13.54
CA ALA A 21 -18.19 -4.61 13.43
C ALA A 21 -17.27 -5.48 14.33
N ALA A 22 -17.81 -6.07 15.41
CA ALA A 22 -17.02 -6.95 16.28
C ALA A 22 -16.59 -8.24 15.57
N ALA A 23 -17.32 -8.67 14.54
CA ALA A 23 -16.94 -9.85 13.75
C ALA A 23 -15.62 -9.65 12.97
N GLU A 24 -15.29 -8.42 12.58
CA GLU A 24 -13.97 -8.12 12.02
C GLU A 24 -12.85 -8.40 13.03
N GLY A 25 -13.03 -7.98 14.28
CA GLY A 25 -12.09 -8.26 15.36
C GLY A 25 -11.88 -9.77 15.60
N GLN A 26 -12.95 -10.57 15.47
CA GLN A 26 -12.84 -12.03 15.55
C GLN A 26 -11.99 -12.59 14.42
N LEU A 27 -12.18 -12.15 13.17
CA LEU A 27 -11.37 -12.59 12.04
C LEU A 27 -9.89 -12.23 12.24
N ILE A 28 -9.59 -11.04 12.72
CA ILE A 28 -8.23 -10.60 13.03
C ILE A 28 -7.61 -11.53 14.09
N ALA A 29 -8.33 -11.85 15.15
CA ALA A 29 -7.84 -12.69 16.24
C ALA A 29 -7.53 -14.13 15.82
N ILE A 30 -8.29 -14.68 14.86
CA ILE A 30 -8.06 -16.05 14.38
C ILE A 30 -7.10 -16.12 13.20
N ALA A 31 -6.73 -15.03 12.56
CA ALA A 31 -5.88 -15.02 11.36
C ALA A 31 -4.59 -15.86 11.51
N PRO A 32 -3.87 -15.85 12.65
CA PRO A 32 -2.68 -16.70 12.85
C PRO A 32 -2.96 -18.21 12.84
N GLN A 33 -4.22 -18.63 13.05
CA GLN A 33 -4.62 -20.02 13.16
C GLN A 33 -5.20 -20.59 11.86
N LEU A 34 -5.52 -19.73 10.89
CA LEU A 34 -6.07 -20.11 9.59
C LEU A 34 -5.04 -20.85 8.75
N SER A 35 -5.46 -21.80 7.91
CA SER A 35 -4.61 -22.36 6.85
C SER A 35 -4.36 -21.33 5.73
N ASP A 36 -3.39 -21.61 4.85
CA ASP A 36 -3.12 -20.72 3.70
C ASP A 36 -4.36 -20.59 2.80
N GLU A 37 -5.09 -21.70 2.59
CA GLU A 37 -6.32 -21.70 1.80
C GLU A 37 -7.43 -20.87 2.45
N GLN A 38 -7.56 -20.97 3.76
CA GLN A 38 -8.52 -20.18 4.53
C GLN A 38 -8.19 -18.68 4.52
N ILE A 39 -6.90 -18.31 4.58
CA ILE A 39 -6.45 -16.93 4.41
C ILE A 39 -6.85 -16.40 3.03
N LEU A 40 -6.63 -17.18 1.97
CA LEU A 40 -7.02 -16.79 0.61
C LEU A 40 -8.53 -16.62 0.47
N ARG A 41 -9.33 -17.52 1.07
CA ARG A 41 -10.79 -17.44 1.07
C ARG A 41 -11.28 -16.20 1.82
N ALA A 42 -10.73 -15.94 3.00
CA ALA A 42 -11.05 -14.75 3.78
C ALA A 42 -10.66 -13.47 3.04
N TRP A 43 -9.50 -13.45 2.41
CA TRP A 43 -9.07 -12.34 1.57
C TRP A 43 -10.02 -12.07 0.41
N ALA A 44 -10.42 -13.10 -0.32
CA ALA A 44 -11.36 -12.97 -1.43
C ALA A 44 -12.73 -12.44 -0.98
N TYR A 45 -13.21 -12.86 0.19
CA TYR A 45 -14.45 -12.35 0.78
C TYR A 45 -14.35 -10.84 1.06
N LEU A 46 -13.23 -10.40 1.66
CA LEU A 46 -13.01 -9.00 2.01
C LEU A 46 -12.73 -8.08 0.80
N ALA A 47 -12.44 -8.64 -0.37
CA ALA A 47 -12.12 -7.85 -1.56
C ALA A 47 -13.29 -6.98 -2.05
N HIS A 48 -14.52 -7.32 -1.69
CA HIS A 48 -15.71 -6.57 -2.08
C HIS A 48 -15.93 -5.28 -1.26
N ASP A 49 -15.23 -5.13 -0.12
CA ASP A 49 -15.40 -3.98 0.78
C ASP A 49 -14.06 -3.49 1.36
N ASP A 50 -13.13 -3.18 0.45
CA ASP A 50 -11.72 -2.88 0.76
C ASP A 50 -11.57 -1.70 1.71
N ALA A 51 -12.42 -0.68 1.58
CA ALA A 51 -12.33 0.54 2.37
C ALA A 51 -12.79 0.35 3.83
N LEU A 52 -13.77 -0.52 4.07
CA LEU A 52 -14.34 -0.74 5.39
C LEU A 52 -13.64 -1.86 6.17
N ARG A 53 -12.99 -2.81 5.47
CA ARG A 53 -12.40 -4.03 6.06
C ARG A 53 -10.86 -4.05 6.01
N TRP A 54 -10.25 -2.88 5.90
CA TRP A 54 -8.79 -2.76 5.73
C TRP A 54 -8.00 -3.38 6.90
N ARG A 55 -8.53 -3.38 8.14
CA ARG A 55 -7.86 -3.97 9.31
C ARG A 55 -7.75 -5.48 9.19
N ALA A 56 -8.85 -6.15 8.87
CA ALA A 56 -8.83 -7.59 8.65
C ALA A 56 -7.92 -7.97 7.48
N ARG A 57 -7.95 -7.20 6.39
CA ARG A 57 -7.03 -7.40 5.27
C ARG A 57 -5.57 -7.20 5.65
N SER A 58 -5.26 -6.21 6.49
CA SER A 58 -3.90 -6.00 6.98
C SER A 58 -3.41 -7.16 7.83
N ALA A 59 -4.26 -7.74 8.70
CA ALA A 59 -3.95 -8.91 9.50
C ALA A 59 -3.69 -10.16 8.63
N LEU A 60 -4.56 -10.40 7.64
CA LEU A 60 -4.38 -11.53 6.71
C LEU A 60 -3.11 -11.37 5.86
N ALA A 61 -2.82 -10.14 5.37
CA ALA A 61 -1.59 -9.86 4.63
C ALA A 61 -0.34 -10.08 5.49
N HIS A 62 -0.37 -9.65 6.76
CA HIS A 62 0.71 -9.85 7.71
C HIS A 62 0.99 -11.34 7.93
N GLU A 63 -0.04 -12.12 8.23
CA GLU A 63 0.12 -13.55 8.48
C GLU A 63 0.58 -14.31 7.24
N ALA A 64 0.01 -14.02 6.06
CA ALA A 64 0.44 -14.62 4.81
C ALA A 64 1.91 -14.29 4.49
N LEU A 65 2.32 -13.03 4.68
CA LEU A 65 3.69 -12.59 4.48
C LEU A 65 4.66 -13.27 5.46
N ARG A 66 4.30 -13.33 6.74
CA ARG A 66 5.09 -13.98 7.80
C ARG A 66 5.38 -15.45 7.44
N ARG A 67 4.39 -16.18 6.96
CA ARG A 67 4.54 -17.59 6.54
C ARG A 67 5.44 -17.74 5.33
N VAL A 68 5.24 -16.90 4.32
CA VAL A 68 6.03 -16.94 3.10
C VAL A 68 7.51 -16.62 3.39
N VAL A 69 7.77 -15.59 4.18
CA VAL A 69 9.14 -15.21 4.57
C VAL A 69 9.77 -16.29 5.46
N GLY A 70 9.02 -16.81 6.44
CA GLY A 70 9.50 -17.88 7.33
C GLY A 70 9.88 -19.15 6.58
N ARG A 71 9.16 -19.51 5.51
CA ARG A 71 9.48 -20.70 4.68
C ARG A 71 10.65 -20.47 3.72
N SER A 72 10.87 -19.23 3.29
CA SER A 72 11.82 -18.93 2.22
C SER A 72 13.26 -18.73 2.70
N GLY A 73 13.49 -18.58 4.01
CA GLY A 73 14.80 -18.26 4.56
C GLY A 73 15.32 -16.87 4.12
N ARG A 74 16.56 -16.53 4.52
CA ARG A 74 17.20 -15.23 4.22
C ARG A 74 17.75 -15.10 2.79
N ASP A 75 17.63 -16.12 1.95
CA ASP A 75 18.42 -16.29 0.72
C ASP A 75 17.79 -15.67 -0.55
N GLY A 76 17.15 -14.51 -0.48
CA GLY A 76 16.63 -13.81 -1.67
C GLY A 76 15.41 -14.46 -2.34
N ARG A 77 15.08 -15.72 -2.01
CA ARG A 77 13.89 -16.44 -2.50
C ARG A 77 12.59 -15.79 -1.99
N GLY A 78 12.68 -15.07 -0.87
CA GLY A 78 11.55 -14.35 -0.28
C GLY A 78 10.87 -13.38 -1.24
N THR A 79 11.64 -12.66 -2.08
CA THR A 79 11.06 -11.69 -3.03
C THR A 79 10.21 -12.38 -4.10
N ALA A 80 10.64 -13.52 -4.65
CA ALA A 80 9.87 -14.27 -5.63
C ALA A 80 8.61 -14.87 -5.01
N ALA A 81 8.73 -15.44 -3.79
CA ALA A 81 7.61 -16.01 -3.05
C ALA A 81 6.57 -14.94 -2.67
N VAL A 82 7.00 -13.72 -2.30
CA VAL A 82 6.08 -12.60 -2.03
C VAL A 82 5.41 -12.10 -3.31
N ARG A 83 6.09 -12.08 -4.45
CA ARG A 83 5.44 -11.76 -5.74
C ARG A 83 4.39 -12.80 -6.10
N GLN A 84 4.67 -14.08 -5.87
CA GLN A 84 3.70 -15.16 -6.07
C GLN A 84 2.49 -15.00 -5.15
N LEU A 85 2.70 -14.74 -3.86
CA LEU A 85 1.63 -14.44 -2.92
C LEU A 85 0.79 -13.26 -3.40
N ALA A 86 1.40 -12.14 -3.75
CA ALA A 86 0.73 -10.94 -4.23
C ALA A 86 -0.12 -11.21 -5.49
N SER A 87 0.42 -12.01 -6.43
CA SER A 87 -0.31 -12.46 -7.63
C SER A 87 -1.54 -13.29 -7.24
N THR A 88 -1.40 -14.21 -6.27
CA THR A 88 -2.50 -15.04 -5.78
C THR A 88 -3.59 -14.18 -5.09
N LEU A 89 -3.18 -13.15 -4.34
CA LEU A 89 -4.08 -12.21 -3.67
C LEU A 89 -4.68 -11.16 -4.64
N GLY A 90 -4.25 -11.12 -5.90
CA GLY A 90 -4.72 -10.14 -6.89
C GLY A 90 -4.26 -8.70 -6.61
N VAL A 91 -3.14 -8.50 -5.92
CA VAL A 91 -2.62 -7.16 -5.56
C VAL A 91 -1.13 -7.02 -5.90
N ALA A 92 -0.62 -5.79 -5.91
CA ALA A 92 0.80 -5.55 -6.06
C ALA A 92 1.59 -6.01 -4.82
N ALA A 93 2.81 -6.54 -5.00
CA ALA A 93 3.66 -6.99 -3.88
C ALA A 93 3.90 -5.88 -2.84
N GLY A 94 4.08 -4.62 -3.28
CA GLY A 94 4.20 -3.48 -2.39
C GLY A 94 2.98 -3.27 -1.50
N ARG A 95 1.77 -3.59 -1.98
CA ARG A 95 0.54 -3.50 -1.20
C ARG A 95 0.49 -4.54 -0.08
N VAL A 96 0.98 -5.76 -0.33
CA VAL A 96 1.07 -6.80 0.71
C VAL A 96 1.99 -6.36 1.84
N TYR A 97 3.19 -5.86 1.52
CA TYR A 97 4.12 -5.33 2.52
C TYR A 97 3.52 -4.17 3.29
N HIS A 98 2.88 -3.26 2.60
CA HIS A 98 2.28 -2.06 3.20
C HIS A 98 1.18 -2.42 4.21
N LEU A 99 0.25 -3.28 3.84
CA LEU A 99 -0.79 -3.76 4.74
C LEU A 99 -0.21 -4.53 5.93
N ALA A 100 0.79 -5.37 5.70
CA ALA A 100 1.46 -6.09 6.78
C ALA A 100 2.16 -5.15 7.77
N GLN A 101 2.77 -4.05 7.30
CA GLN A 101 3.36 -3.03 8.15
C GLN A 101 2.32 -2.29 8.99
N ILE A 102 1.17 -1.93 8.40
CA ILE A 102 0.05 -1.34 9.14
C ILE A 102 -0.38 -2.27 10.28
N HIS A 103 -0.56 -3.57 9.99
CA HIS A 103 -0.94 -4.53 11.02
C HIS A 103 0.12 -4.64 12.12
N ALA A 104 1.40 -4.66 11.75
CA ALA A 104 2.48 -4.70 12.74
C ALA A 104 2.48 -3.50 13.68
N VAL A 105 2.15 -2.29 13.19
CA VAL A 105 1.98 -1.11 14.04
C VAL A 105 0.81 -1.27 14.99
N ILE A 106 -0.35 -1.74 14.49
CA ILE A 106 -1.55 -1.93 15.31
C ILE A 106 -1.33 -2.99 16.40
N ALA A 107 -0.69 -4.10 16.05
CA ALA A 107 -0.47 -5.23 16.96
C ALA A 107 0.75 -5.09 17.88
N GLY A 108 1.57 -4.04 17.74
CA GLY A 108 2.79 -3.84 18.53
C GLY A 108 4.03 -4.55 17.96
N GLY A 109 3.93 -5.11 16.75
CA GLY A 109 5.04 -5.80 16.06
C GLY A 109 5.50 -7.09 16.73
N ASP A 110 6.41 -7.81 16.06
CA ASP A 110 7.04 -9.03 16.60
C ASP A 110 8.04 -8.76 17.74
N GLY A 111 8.31 -7.49 18.04
CA GLY A 111 9.33 -7.04 19.00
C GLY A 111 8.81 -6.77 20.42
N GLY A 112 7.55 -7.06 20.73
CA GLY A 112 6.99 -6.89 22.08
C GLY A 112 6.75 -5.42 22.49
N GLY A 113 6.66 -4.51 21.50
CA GLY A 113 6.17 -3.15 21.75
C GLY A 113 4.67 -3.15 22.01
N ASP A 114 4.20 -2.18 22.80
CA ASP A 114 2.78 -1.96 22.96
C ASP A 114 2.17 -1.57 21.61
N GLY A 115 1.14 -2.29 21.18
CA GLY A 115 0.39 -1.95 19.96
C GLY A 115 -0.41 -0.66 20.13
N VAL A 116 -1.04 -0.22 19.07
CA VAL A 116 -1.93 0.93 19.11
C VAL A 116 -3.14 0.61 19.99
N ASP A 117 -3.46 1.50 20.94
CA ASP A 117 -4.63 1.35 21.81
C ASP A 117 -5.94 1.26 21.00
N ALA A 118 -6.86 0.41 21.46
CA ALA A 118 -8.15 0.21 20.78
C ALA A 118 -8.95 1.52 20.65
N GLY A 119 -8.85 2.42 21.64
CA GLY A 119 -9.48 3.73 21.60
C GLY A 119 -8.95 4.62 20.46
N ILE A 120 -7.67 4.50 20.11
CA ILE A 120 -7.09 5.22 18.95
C ILE A 120 -7.74 4.75 17.66
N ILE A 121 -7.96 3.44 17.52
CA ILE A 121 -8.60 2.85 16.33
C ILE A 121 -10.04 3.36 16.17
N GLU A 122 -10.75 3.56 17.26
CA GLU A 122 -12.11 4.13 17.26
C GLU A 122 -12.11 5.62 16.85
N VAL A 123 -11.12 6.37 17.30
CA VAL A 123 -10.96 7.80 16.99
C VAL A 123 -10.45 8.02 15.57
N LEU A 124 -9.57 7.13 15.07
CA LEU A 124 -8.93 7.20 13.76
C LEU A 124 -9.31 5.98 12.89
N PRO A 125 -10.57 5.86 12.43
CA PRO A 125 -11.05 4.63 11.78
C PRO A 125 -10.54 4.45 10.35
N GLU A 126 -10.02 5.50 9.70
CA GLU A 126 -9.60 5.47 8.31
C GLU A 126 -8.17 4.97 8.15
N MET A 127 -7.94 4.09 7.18
CA MET A 127 -6.60 3.56 6.86
C MET A 127 -5.59 4.67 6.55
N ALA A 128 -6.04 5.81 6.03
CA ALA A 128 -5.18 6.93 5.67
C ALA A 128 -4.32 7.46 6.83
N TRP A 129 -4.81 7.39 8.06
CA TRP A 129 -4.02 7.76 9.24
C TRP A 129 -2.80 6.88 9.42
N TYR A 130 -2.99 5.58 9.26
CA TYR A 130 -1.94 4.56 9.42
C TYR A 130 -0.94 4.62 8.27
N ASP A 131 -1.41 4.88 7.06
CA ASP A 131 -0.56 5.09 5.88
C ASP A 131 0.45 6.25 6.13
N GLU A 132 -0.03 7.36 6.68
CA GLU A 132 0.82 8.52 6.97
C GLU A 132 1.72 8.29 8.19
N ALA A 133 1.23 7.61 9.21
CA ALA A 133 2.00 7.29 10.40
C ALA A 133 3.19 6.37 10.11
N LEU A 134 3.11 5.46 9.14
CA LEU A 134 4.22 4.58 8.75
C LEU A 134 5.50 5.33 8.34
N ALA A 135 5.39 6.59 7.96
CA ALA A 135 6.55 7.43 7.64
C ALA A 135 7.24 8.01 8.90
N ALA A 136 6.60 7.91 10.06
CA ALA A 136 7.18 8.38 11.33
C ALA A 136 8.29 7.43 11.82
N PRO A 137 9.28 7.94 12.57
CA PRO A 137 10.25 7.10 13.28
C PRO A 137 9.59 6.18 14.31
N ASP A 138 8.48 6.62 14.88
CA ASP A 138 7.61 5.88 15.80
C ASP A 138 6.16 6.06 15.32
N PRO A 139 5.63 5.10 14.54
CA PRO A 139 4.29 5.19 14.02
C PRO A 139 3.19 5.16 15.08
N ALA A 140 3.38 4.41 16.19
CA ALA A 140 2.40 4.32 17.26
C ALA A 140 2.26 5.67 17.98
N ALA A 141 3.38 6.30 18.36
CA ALA A 141 3.38 7.63 18.95
C ALA A 141 2.81 8.71 18.01
N ALA A 142 2.96 8.56 16.70
CA ALA A 142 2.38 9.48 15.72
C ALA A 142 0.85 9.35 15.67
N LEU A 143 0.32 8.13 15.77
CA LEU A 143 -1.12 7.87 15.84
C LEU A 143 -1.72 8.35 17.16
N ASP A 144 -1.02 8.15 18.27
CA ASP A 144 -1.41 8.64 19.61
C ASP A 144 -1.59 10.16 19.58
N TYR A 145 -0.57 10.87 19.07
CA TYR A 145 -0.64 12.31 18.88
C TYR A 145 -1.82 12.74 18.00
N ALA A 146 -2.06 12.05 16.89
CA ALA A 146 -3.17 12.36 15.98
C ALA A 146 -4.52 12.18 16.69
N ALA A 147 -4.68 11.08 17.44
CA ALA A 147 -5.89 10.81 18.22
C ALA A 147 -6.15 11.89 19.27
N ASP A 148 -5.12 12.38 19.96
CA ASP A 148 -5.21 13.49 20.90
C ASP A 148 -5.68 14.78 20.21
N GLN A 149 -5.19 15.10 19.00
CA GLN A 149 -5.63 16.28 18.26
C GLN A 149 -7.14 16.18 17.91
N VAL A 150 -7.56 15.02 17.38
CA VAL A 150 -8.96 14.78 17.00
C VAL A 150 -9.88 14.80 18.20
N THR A 151 -9.50 14.13 19.30
CA THR A 151 -10.26 14.08 20.55
C THR A 151 -10.39 15.47 21.20
N ALA A 152 -9.36 16.31 21.08
CA ALA A 152 -9.40 17.71 21.53
C ALA A 152 -10.28 18.61 20.65
N GLY A 153 -10.94 18.07 19.63
CA GLY A 153 -11.80 18.82 18.70
C GLY A 153 -11.04 19.74 17.76
N ARG A 154 -9.75 19.53 17.56
CA ARG A 154 -8.95 20.32 16.61
C ARG A 154 -9.20 19.84 15.19
N PRO A 155 -9.23 20.75 14.19
CA PRO A 155 -9.30 20.36 12.80
C PRO A 155 -7.96 19.73 12.37
N TYR A 156 -7.85 18.41 12.55
CA TYR A 156 -6.66 17.63 12.24
C TYR A 156 -7.02 16.50 11.27
N SER A 157 -6.20 16.29 10.26
CA SER A 157 -6.45 15.35 9.16
C SER A 157 -5.22 14.47 8.88
N PRO A 158 -5.34 13.36 8.12
CA PRO A 158 -4.17 12.58 7.69
C PRO A 158 -3.12 13.43 6.95
N ALA A 159 -3.55 14.46 6.21
CA ALA A 159 -2.62 15.37 5.53
C ALA A 159 -1.81 16.24 6.51
N ASP A 160 -2.41 16.61 7.64
CA ASP A 160 -1.71 17.34 8.71
C ASP A 160 -0.71 16.42 9.41
N LEU A 161 -1.09 15.18 9.71
CA LEU A 161 -0.18 14.16 10.24
C LEU A 161 1.03 13.95 9.33
N ARG A 162 0.80 13.81 8.01
CA ARG A 162 1.87 13.71 7.01
C ARG A 162 2.86 14.87 7.11
N ARG A 163 2.35 16.09 7.24
CA ARG A 163 3.18 17.29 7.34
C ARG A 163 4.01 17.27 8.63
N ASP A 164 3.39 16.92 9.75
CA ASP A 164 4.02 16.93 11.06
C ASP A 164 5.08 15.83 11.18
N VAL A 165 4.80 14.63 10.69
CA VAL A 165 5.77 13.53 10.62
C VAL A 165 7.02 13.93 9.82
N ARG A 166 6.85 14.60 8.68
CA ARG A 166 7.98 15.10 7.88
C ARG A 166 8.79 16.16 8.60
N THR A 167 8.13 17.05 9.33
CA THR A 167 8.78 18.10 10.11
C THR A 167 9.60 17.52 11.26
N VAL A 168 9.05 16.54 12.00
CA VAL A 168 9.77 15.86 13.08
C VAL A 168 10.96 15.05 12.56
N ALA A 169 10.81 14.35 11.45
CA ALA A 169 11.90 13.63 10.82
C ALA A 169 13.04 14.57 10.38
N ALA A 170 12.70 15.74 9.84
CA ALA A 170 13.68 16.77 9.48
C ALA A 170 14.40 17.37 10.70
N ALA A 171 13.68 17.64 11.79
CA ALA A 171 14.23 18.25 13.01
C ALA A 171 15.17 17.31 13.79
N ARG A 172 14.96 15.98 13.71
CA ARG A 172 15.83 15.01 14.38
C ARG A 172 17.14 14.73 13.66
N GLY A 173 17.44 15.43 12.54
CA GLY A 173 18.69 15.23 11.78
C GLY A 173 18.87 13.81 11.25
N GLY A 174 17.85 12.98 11.39
CA GLY A 174 17.79 11.73 10.68
C GLY A 174 17.88 12.06 9.19
N PRO A 175 18.63 11.26 8.38
CA PRO A 175 18.45 11.40 6.96
C PRO A 175 16.93 11.25 6.77
N VAL A 176 16.26 12.37 6.47
CA VAL A 176 15.06 12.27 5.68
C VAL A 176 15.53 11.33 4.56
N ARG A 177 15.14 10.05 4.63
CA ARG A 177 15.19 9.25 3.42
C ARG A 177 14.28 10.03 2.51
N ALA A 178 14.90 11.01 1.84
CA ALA A 178 14.31 11.62 0.70
C ALA A 178 13.86 10.40 -0.07
N ARG A 179 12.55 10.17 -0.07
CA ARG A 179 11.95 9.17 -0.96
C ARG A 179 12.70 9.39 -2.23
N PRO A 180 13.52 8.42 -2.71
CA PRO A 180 14.38 8.66 -3.87
C PRO A 180 13.43 9.32 -4.83
N PRO A 181 13.72 10.54 -5.31
CA PRO A 181 12.76 11.38 -6.02
C PRO A 181 12.07 10.43 -6.97
N SER A 182 10.75 10.31 -6.81
CA SER A 182 9.97 9.28 -7.55
C SER A 182 10.48 9.40 -8.94
N PRO A 183 11.09 8.34 -9.54
CA PRO A 183 11.90 8.47 -10.73
C PRO A 183 11.15 9.39 -11.64
N GLN A 184 11.66 10.61 -11.83
CA GLN A 184 10.92 11.65 -12.50
C GLN A 184 10.89 11.21 -13.95
N VAL A 185 9.81 10.56 -14.32
CA VAL A 185 9.52 10.30 -15.71
C VAL A 185 9.31 11.66 -16.35
N ARG A 186 10.31 12.12 -17.10
CA ARG A 186 10.19 13.34 -17.88
C ARG A 186 9.56 12.96 -19.20
N LEU A 187 8.37 13.44 -19.44
CA LEU A 187 7.70 13.31 -20.71
C LEU A 187 7.99 14.56 -21.55
N ARG A 188 8.56 14.36 -22.74
CA ARG A 188 8.68 15.41 -23.75
C ARG A 188 7.81 15.01 -24.95
N VAL A 189 6.77 15.76 -25.21
CA VAL A 189 5.90 15.54 -26.35
C VAL A 189 6.32 16.48 -27.47
N THR A 190 6.70 15.94 -28.63
CA THR A 190 7.06 16.70 -29.83
C THR A 190 5.90 16.63 -30.82
N ARG A 191 5.42 17.78 -31.24
CA ARG A 191 4.39 17.92 -32.27
C ARG A 191 4.98 17.74 -33.67
N ARG A 192 4.15 17.49 -34.66
CA ARG A 192 4.56 17.37 -36.06
C ARG A 192 5.19 18.63 -36.64
N ASP A 193 4.85 19.81 -36.13
CA ASP A 193 5.47 21.09 -36.51
C ASP A 193 6.85 21.32 -35.86
N GLY A 194 7.36 20.36 -35.06
CA GLY A 194 8.62 20.43 -34.35
C GLY A 194 8.56 21.19 -33.02
N SER A 195 7.43 21.74 -32.64
CA SER A 195 7.26 22.39 -31.34
C SER A 195 7.16 21.35 -30.19
N HIS A 196 7.57 21.77 -28.98
CA HIS A 196 7.47 20.93 -27.80
C HIS A 196 6.33 21.40 -26.89
N TRP A 197 5.65 20.42 -26.25
CA TRP A 197 4.67 20.74 -25.23
C TRP A 197 5.37 21.12 -23.92
N PRO A 198 4.90 22.17 -23.20
CA PRO A 198 5.46 22.54 -21.92
C PRO A 198 5.27 21.41 -20.90
N ALA A 199 6.32 21.10 -20.15
CA ALA A 199 6.25 20.11 -19.07
C ALA A 199 5.38 20.64 -17.92
N GLY A 200 4.36 19.87 -17.54
CA GLY A 200 3.61 20.14 -16.29
C GLY A 200 2.09 20.18 -16.41
N ASP A 201 1.52 20.31 -17.60
CA ASP A 201 0.06 20.37 -17.75
C ASP A 201 -0.53 19.05 -18.22
N ALA A 202 -1.56 18.56 -17.53
CA ALA A 202 -2.36 17.43 -17.98
C ALA A 202 -3.25 17.93 -19.15
N VAL A 203 -2.79 17.71 -20.38
CA VAL A 203 -3.52 18.13 -21.59
C VAL A 203 -3.95 16.90 -22.37
N ALA A 204 -5.21 16.85 -22.75
CA ALA A 204 -5.68 15.91 -23.75
C ALA A 204 -5.25 16.41 -25.13
N PHE A 205 -4.56 15.57 -25.91
CA PHE A 205 -4.12 15.89 -27.26
C PHE A 205 -4.57 14.81 -28.23
N ASP A 206 -4.76 15.21 -29.50
CA ASP A 206 -5.01 14.27 -30.56
C ASP A 206 -3.68 13.62 -30.98
N LEU A 207 -3.61 12.28 -30.97
CA LEU A 207 -2.43 11.51 -31.35
C LEU A 207 -1.97 11.81 -32.80
N VAL A 208 -2.85 12.27 -33.65
CA VAL A 208 -2.53 12.66 -35.05
C VAL A 208 -1.58 13.86 -35.11
N ASP A 209 -1.61 14.73 -34.11
CA ASP A 209 -0.76 15.93 -34.04
C ASP A 209 0.60 15.68 -33.38
N ILE A 210 0.83 14.46 -32.86
CA ILE A 210 2.06 14.09 -32.16
C ILE A 210 2.97 13.29 -33.10
N ALA A 211 4.24 13.67 -33.13
CA ALA A 211 5.27 12.91 -33.86
C ALA A 211 5.99 11.91 -32.95
N ALA A 212 6.28 12.30 -31.72
CA ALA A 212 6.98 11.43 -30.77
C ALA A 212 6.72 11.83 -29.32
N ILE A 213 6.76 10.84 -28.42
CA ILE A 213 6.77 11.01 -26.97
C ILE A 213 8.08 10.43 -26.46
N GLU A 214 8.92 11.25 -25.87
CA GLU A 214 10.16 10.82 -25.21
C GLU A 214 9.87 10.63 -23.71
N VAL A 215 10.27 9.48 -23.19
CA VAL A 215 10.12 9.12 -21.78
C VAL A 215 11.49 8.90 -21.18
N ASP A 216 12.00 9.86 -20.42
CA ASP A 216 13.24 9.68 -19.68
C ASP A 216 12.94 9.01 -18.35
N THR A 217 13.55 7.85 -18.12
CA THR A 217 13.47 7.11 -16.86
C THR A 217 14.87 6.96 -16.26
N PRO A 218 14.99 6.67 -14.96
CA PRO A 218 16.28 6.37 -14.33
C PRO A 218 17.02 5.15 -14.92
N TRP A 219 16.33 4.35 -15.73
CA TRP A 219 16.86 3.12 -16.33
C TRP A 219 17.12 3.22 -17.82
N GLY A 220 16.89 4.39 -18.41
CA GLY A 220 17.09 4.63 -19.83
C GLY A 220 16.01 5.51 -20.45
N LYS A 221 16.17 5.77 -21.73
CA LYS A 221 15.28 6.61 -22.54
C LYS A 221 14.43 5.72 -23.46
N ALA A 222 13.13 5.93 -23.47
CA ALA A 222 12.21 5.34 -24.43
C ALA A 222 11.66 6.42 -25.37
N ILE A 223 11.62 6.13 -26.67
CA ILE A 223 11.03 7.01 -27.68
C ILE A 223 9.86 6.28 -28.29
N LEU A 224 8.66 6.85 -28.14
CA LEU A 224 7.44 6.38 -28.79
C LEU A 224 7.21 7.25 -30.02
N ALA A 225 7.56 6.75 -31.20
CA ALA A 225 7.27 7.43 -32.47
C ALA A 225 5.83 7.15 -32.88
N ILE A 226 5.11 8.19 -33.32
CA ILE A 226 3.70 8.09 -33.75
C ILE A 226 3.63 8.43 -35.24
N ASP A 227 3.14 7.50 -36.06
CA ASP A 227 2.98 7.71 -37.47
C ASP A 227 1.80 8.65 -37.82
N GLY A 228 1.65 9.00 -39.08
CA GLY A 228 0.57 9.88 -39.56
C GLY A 228 -0.83 9.31 -39.43
N GLN A 229 -0.96 8.05 -38.99
CA GLN A 229 -2.24 7.36 -38.77
C GLN A 229 -2.50 7.10 -37.27
N GLY A 230 -1.59 7.58 -36.39
CA GLY A 230 -1.71 7.41 -34.93
C GLY A 230 -1.18 6.08 -34.41
N HIS A 231 -0.47 5.27 -35.23
CA HIS A 231 0.17 4.04 -34.73
C HIS A 231 1.45 4.37 -33.97
N ILE A 232 1.64 3.69 -32.83
CA ILE A 232 2.77 3.88 -31.93
C ILE A 232 3.84 2.83 -32.21
N ASN A 233 5.06 3.27 -32.54
CA ASN A 233 6.25 2.42 -32.61
C ASN A 233 7.16 2.77 -31.43
N ALA A 234 7.48 1.79 -30.59
CA ALA A 234 8.35 1.98 -29.44
C ALA A 234 9.80 1.60 -29.76
N ASP A 235 10.75 2.52 -29.50
CA ASP A 235 12.19 2.25 -29.50
C ASP A 235 12.72 2.51 -28.07
N VAL A 236 13.36 1.48 -27.47
CA VAL A 236 13.89 1.56 -26.10
C VAL A 236 15.41 1.58 -26.18
N GLN A 237 16.01 2.72 -25.91
CA GLN A 237 17.45 2.88 -25.78
C GLN A 237 17.85 2.61 -24.33
N GLN A 238 18.53 1.49 -24.08
CA GLN A 238 19.18 1.23 -22.81
C GLN A 238 20.54 1.95 -22.81
N GLU A 239 20.71 2.93 -21.93
CA GLU A 239 22.06 3.42 -21.65
C GLU A 239 22.79 2.33 -20.85
N GLY A 240 23.86 1.79 -21.47
CA GLY A 240 24.76 0.78 -20.93
C GLY A 240 25.71 1.32 -19.86
#